data_00e091245ff2c7a92ad716c0015968ea
#
_entry.id   00e091245ff2c7a92ad716c0015968ea
#
_cell.length_a   1.000
_cell.length_b   1.000
_cell.length_c   1.000
_cell.angle_alpha   90.00
_cell.angle_beta   90.00
_cell.angle_gamma   90.00
#
_symmetry.space_group_name_H-M   'P 1'
#
loop_
_entity.id
_entity.type
_entity.pdbx_description
1 polymer ?
#
loop_
_entity_poly.entity_id
_entity_poly.type
_entity_poly.pdbx_seq_one_letter_code
_entity_poly.pdbx_strand_id
1 'polypeptide(L)'
;HEEIKKLVAFINSIVAEIGKPKFAYPSCEIDHDLYDAVDQFCHNDVMAALDTDDKNIRDARMQPITEAVYEKFGEGDEAKYKVLDEVLYKIQKQIVRRWLLDEQKRVDGRRMDQIRPLAAEVHLFDRDHGSGMFTRGQTQVMTIATLGPISDVQMLDGISEEETKRYMHHY
;
A
#
# COMPACT_ATOMS: atom_id res chain seq x y z
N HIS A 1 -19.10 -20.36 -2.03
CA HIS A 1 -17.91 -21.23 -1.95
C HIS A 1 -18.09 -22.55 -2.68
N GLU A 2 -19.19 -23.28 -2.48
CA GLU A 2 -19.40 -24.61 -3.11
C GLU A 2 -19.43 -24.51 -4.64
N GLU A 3 -20.11 -23.52 -5.22
CA GLU A 3 -20.13 -23.31 -6.68
C GLU A 3 -18.75 -22.93 -7.24
N ILE A 4 -17.97 -22.17 -6.48
CA ILE A 4 -16.58 -21.84 -6.86
C ILE A 4 -15.73 -23.11 -6.90
N LYS A 5 -15.87 -24.02 -5.93
CA LYS A 5 -15.15 -25.31 -5.91
C LYS A 5 -15.48 -26.16 -7.14
N LYS A 6 -16.75 -26.20 -7.57
CA LYS A 6 -17.16 -26.90 -8.79
C LYS A 6 -16.47 -26.33 -10.03
N LEU A 7 -16.43 -25.01 -10.16
CA LEU A 7 -15.72 -24.33 -11.26
C LEU A 7 -14.23 -24.63 -11.24
N VAL A 8 -13.60 -24.55 -10.06
CA VAL A 8 -12.17 -24.86 -9.91
C VAL A 8 -11.89 -26.33 -10.27
N ALA A 9 -12.73 -27.27 -9.81
CA ALA A 9 -12.59 -28.69 -10.16
C ALA A 9 -12.71 -28.90 -11.67
N PHE A 10 -13.66 -28.26 -12.32
CA PHE A 10 -13.83 -28.30 -13.77
C PHE A 10 -12.61 -27.74 -14.52
N ILE A 11 -12.11 -26.58 -14.11
CA ILE A 11 -10.90 -26.00 -14.71
C ILE A 11 -9.69 -26.92 -14.51
N ASN A 12 -9.52 -27.50 -13.32
CA ASN A 12 -8.43 -28.44 -13.05
C ASN A 12 -8.51 -29.70 -13.91
N SER A 13 -9.71 -30.20 -14.23
CA SER A 13 -9.86 -31.35 -15.16
C SER A 13 -9.38 -31.01 -16.57
N ILE A 14 -9.69 -29.81 -17.06
CA ILE A 14 -9.19 -29.31 -18.35
C ILE A 14 -7.66 -29.18 -18.33
N VAL A 15 -7.12 -28.61 -17.26
CA VAL A 15 -5.66 -28.45 -17.10
C VAL A 15 -4.95 -29.82 -17.06
N ALA A 16 -5.57 -30.83 -16.45
CA ALA A 16 -5.00 -32.19 -16.43
C ALA A 16 -4.92 -32.84 -17.82
N GLU A 17 -5.88 -32.54 -18.72
CA GLU A 17 -5.93 -33.10 -20.04
C GLU A 17 -5.05 -32.40 -21.08
N ILE A 18 -5.09 -31.04 -21.08
CA ILE A 18 -4.46 -30.24 -22.13
C ILE A 18 -3.49 -29.18 -21.59
N GLY A 19 -3.31 -29.11 -20.27
CA GLY A 19 -2.43 -28.16 -19.65
C GLY A 19 -0.97 -28.32 -20.04
N LYS A 20 -0.27 -27.21 -20.23
CA LYS A 20 1.18 -27.22 -20.48
C LYS A 20 1.94 -27.00 -19.17
N PRO A 21 3.14 -27.57 -19.01
CA PRO A 21 3.98 -27.27 -17.87
C PRO A 21 4.27 -25.76 -17.81
N LYS A 22 4.20 -25.20 -16.62
CA LYS A 22 4.56 -23.78 -16.41
C LYS A 22 6.06 -23.61 -16.61
N PHE A 23 6.44 -22.52 -17.25
CA PHE A 23 7.85 -22.16 -17.37
C PHE A 23 8.43 -21.74 -16.00
N ALA A 24 9.71 -22.02 -15.83
CA ALA A 24 10.43 -21.53 -14.64
C ALA A 24 10.68 -20.03 -14.76
N TYR A 25 10.48 -19.30 -13.68
CA TYR A 25 10.80 -17.88 -13.56
C TYR A 25 11.61 -17.66 -12.30
N PRO A 26 12.47 -16.63 -12.25
CA PRO A 26 13.18 -16.30 -11.04
C PRO A 26 12.18 -15.87 -9.95
N SER A 27 12.29 -16.48 -8.78
CA SER A 27 11.50 -16.10 -7.61
C SER A 27 12.15 -14.92 -6.90
N CYS A 28 11.34 -13.98 -6.44
CA CYS A 28 11.78 -12.89 -5.55
C CYS A 28 11.69 -13.31 -4.07
N GLU A 29 11.72 -14.60 -3.79
CA GLU A 29 11.73 -15.08 -2.41
C GLU A 29 13.01 -14.63 -1.71
N ILE A 30 12.83 -14.06 -0.52
CA ILE A 30 13.94 -13.62 0.31
C ILE A 30 14.61 -14.86 0.92
N ASP A 31 15.91 -14.95 0.82
CA ASP A 31 16.70 -15.96 1.50
C ASP A 31 16.53 -15.82 3.02
N HIS A 32 16.20 -16.93 3.67
CA HIS A 32 15.96 -16.97 5.12
C HIS A 32 17.23 -16.64 5.92
N ASP A 33 18.38 -17.10 5.49
CA ASP A 33 19.65 -16.85 6.18
C ASP A 33 20.02 -15.37 6.11
N LEU A 34 19.79 -14.74 4.94
CA LEU A 34 19.98 -13.30 4.77
C LEU A 34 19.00 -12.51 5.64
N TYR A 35 17.74 -12.92 5.65
CA TYR A 35 16.71 -12.28 6.47
C TYR A 35 17.09 -12.31 7.95
N ASP A 36 17.46 -13.47 8.47
CA ASP A 36 17.83 -13.67 9.88
C ASP A 36 19.08 -12.86 10.27
N ALA A 37 20.07 -12.80 9.37
CA ALA A 37 21.28 -12.02 9.58
C ALA A 37 21.01 -10.51 9.65
N VAL A 38 20.16 -9.99 8.76
CA VAL A 38 19.78 -8.57 8.75
C VAL A 38 18.89 -8.26 9.96
N ASP A 39 17.95 -9.13 10.28
CA ASP A 39 17.07 -8.95 11.44
C ASP A 39 17.86 -8.89 12.74
N GLN A 40 18.79 -9.82 12.96
CA GLN A 40 19.68 -9.79 14.12
C GLN A 40 20.53 -8.52 14.19
N PHE A 41 20.91 -7.98 13.05
CA PHE A 41 21.75 -6.78 12.97
C PHE A 41 21.01 -5.51 13.33
N CYS A 42 19.80 -5.31 12.83
CA CYS A 42 19.10 -4.02 12.92
C CYS A 42 17.72 -4.05 13.60
N HIS A 43 17.25 -5.19 14.11
CA HIS A 43 15.90 -5.34 14.69
C HIS A 43 15.55 -4.25 15.73
N ASN A 44 16.40 -4.05 16.71
CA ASN A 44 16.18 -3.08 17.79
C ASN A 44 16.18 -1.63 17.30
N ASP A 45 17.07 -1.32 16.35
CA ASP A 45 17.19 0.01 15.77
C ASP A 45 15.96 0.32 14.90
N VAL A 46 15.51 -0.65 14.10
CA VAL A 46 14.28 -0.55 13.32
C VAL A 46 13.07 -0.37 14.24
N MET A 47 12.99 -1.15 15.32
CA MET A 47 11.91 -1.03 16.30
C MET A 47 11.88 0.35 16.94
N ALA A 48 13.03 0.90 17.33
CA ALA A 48 13.14 2.24 17.90
C ALA A 48 12.82 3.35 16.87
N ALA A 49 13.22 3.15 15.62
CA ALA A 49 12.93 4.09 14.54
C ALA A 49 11.42 4.15 14.20
N LEU A 50 10.73 3.03 14.28
CA LEU A 50 9.29 2.93 14.03
C LEU A 50 8.42 3.50 15.15
N ASP A 51 8.95 3.64 16.36
CA ASP A 51 8.20 4.11 17.53
C ASP A 51 8.04 5.64 17.53
N THR A 52 7.24 6.13 16.59
CA THR A 52 6.87 7.55 16.46
C THR A 52 5.59 7.68 15.63
N ASP A 53 4.78 8.67 15.96
CA ASP A 53 3.58 9.05 15.21
C ASP A 53 3.86 9.94 13.99
N ASP A 54 5.05 10.54 13.92
CA ASP A 54 5.48 11.42 12.83
C ASP A 54 6.22 10.61 11.74
N LYS A 55 5.69 10.67 10.52
CA LYS A 55 6.28 10.00 9.35
C LYS A 55 7.68 10.51 9.03
N ASN A 56 7.92 11.83 9.10
CA ASN A 56 9.19 12.41 8.72
C ASN A 56 10.30 12.02 9.70
N ILE A 57 9.96 11.97 11.00
CA ILE A 57 10.89 11.51 12.05
C ILE A 57 11.23 10.04 11.84
N ARG A 58 10.24 9.20 11.53
CA ARG A 58 10.46 7.80 11.22
C ARG A 58 11.39 7.61 10.02
N ASP A 59 11.09 8.30 8.93
CA ASP A 59 11.86 8.19 7.69
C ASP A 59 13.32 8.65 7.92
N ALA A 60 13.52 9.75 8.66
CA ALA A 60 14.84 10.22 9.04
C ALA A 60 15.62 9.25 9.96
N ARG A 61 14.92 8.54 10.85
CA ARG A 61 15.55 7.51 11.70
C ARG A 61 15.84 6.22 10.94
N MET A 62 15.04 5.88 9.95
CA MET A 62 15.23 4.68 9.12
C MET A 62 16.39 4.82 8.13
N GLN A 63 16.66 6.02 7.65
CA GLN A 63 17.70 6.25 6.64
C GLN A 63 19.09 5.74 7.08
N PRO A 64 19.66 6.10 8.22
CA PRO A 64 20.97 5.61 8.64
C PRO A 64 21.01 4.10 8.86
N ILE A 65 19.89 3.50 9.27
CA ILE A 65 19.77 2.04 9.42
C ILE A 65 19.86 1.36 8.06
N THR A 66 19.17 1.89 7.06
CA THR A 66 19.19 1.40 5.69
C THR A 66 20.60 1.49 5.10
N GLU A 67 21.28 2.62 5.28
CA GLU A 67 22.66 2.83 4.84
C GLU A 67 23.63 1.83 5.49
N ALA A 68 23.52 1.60 6.80
CA ALA A 68 24.33 0.62 7.51
C ALA A 68 24.08 -0.83 7.04
N VAL A 69 22.84 -1.16 6.71
CA VAL A 69 22.49 -2.46 6.13
C VAL A 69 23.09 -2.61 4.72
N TYR A 70 23.03 -1.58 3.89
CA TYR A 70 23.64 -1.59 2.57
C TYR A 70 25.17 -1.73 2.63
N GLU A 71 25.82 -1.00 3.52
CA GLU A 71 27.26 -1.08 3.72
C GLU A 71 27.69 -2.50 4.13
N LYS A 72 26.94 -3.12 5.05
CA LYS A 72 27.32 -4.41 5.60
C LYS A 72 26.97 -5.60 4.71
N PHE A 73 25.84 -5.57 4.04
CA PHE A 73 25.28 -6.72 3.30
C PHE A 73 25.20 -6.51 1.79
N GLY A 74 25.31 -5.27 1.32
CA GLY A 74 25.07 -4.91 -0.08
C GLY A 74 26.28 -5.09 -1.00
N GLU A 75 27.50 -5.10 -0.46
CA GLU A 75 28.76 -5.27 -1.24
C GLU A 75 28.88 -4.35 -2.46
N GLY A 76 28.17 -3.22 -2.47
CA GLY A 76 28.17 -2.27 -3.58
C GLY A 76 27.34 -2.70 -4.81
N ASP A 77 26.51 -3.73 -4.69
CA ASP A 77 25.66 -4.23 -5.77
C ASP A 77 24.21 -3.68 -5.65
N GLU A 78 23.79 -2.88 -6.63
CA GLU A 78 22.44 -2.31 -6.68
C GLU A 78 21.32 -3.37 -6.74
N ALA A 79 21.60 -4.55 -7.29
CA ALA A 79 20.63 -5.63 -7.31
C ALA A 79 20.39 -6.19 -5.90
N LYS A 80 21.44 -6.26 -5.08
CA LYS A 80 21.35 -6.64 -3.67
C LYS A 80 20.60 -5.61 -2.84
N TYR A 81 20.72 -4.31 -3.14
CA TYR A 81 19.99 -3.26 -2.41
C TYR A 81 18.48 -3.46 -2.50
N LYS A 82 17.94 -3.82 -3.66
CA LYS A 82 16.50 -4.11 -3.81
C LYS A 82 16.04 -5.28 -2.93
N VAL A 83 16.87 -6.31 -2.82
CA VAL A 83 16.57 -7.45 -1.94
C VAL A 83 16.63 -7.02 -0.47
N LEU A 84 17.61 -6.20 -0.08
CA LEU A 84 17.74 -5.68 1.27
C LEU A 84 16.58 -4.75 1.65
N ASP A 85 16.06 -3.96 0.71
CA ASP A 85 14.85 -3.15 0.91
C ASP A 85 13.64 -4.03 1.24
N GLU A 86 13.46 -5.12 0.51
CA GLU A 86 12.39 -6.08 0.77
C GLU A 86 12.56 -6.77 2.13
N VAL A 87 13.79 -7.09 2.52
CA VAL A 87 14.10 -7.63 3.85
C VAL A 87 13.74 -6.63 4.94
N LEU A 88 14.22 -5.39 4.83
CA LEU A 88 13.90 -4.32 5.79
C LEU A 88 12.40 -4.05 5.88
N TYR A 89 11.70 -4.02 4.74
CA TYR A 89 10.25 -3.89 4.73
C TYR A 89 9.56 -5.04 5.46
N LYS A 90 10.03 -6.27 5.26
CA LYS A 90 9.49 -7.46 5.93
C LYS A 90 9.69 -7.42 7.44
N ILE A 91 10.87 -6.97 7.89
CA ILE A 91 11.19 -6.75 9.32
C ILE A 91 10.26 -5.70 9.92
N GLN A 92 10.14 -4.53 9.29
CA GLN A 92 9.22 -3.47 9.72
C GLN A 92 7.78 -3.98 9.83
N LYS A 93 7.32 -4.71 8.82
CA LYS A 93 5.98 -5.30 8.80
C LYS A 93 5.74 -6.28 9.93
N GLN A 94 6.74 -7.10 10.27
CA GLN A 94 6.63 -8.05 11.39
C GLN A 94 6.59 -7.34 12.74
N ILE A 95 7.45 -6.35 12.96
CA ILE A 95 7.46 -5.54 14.19
C ILE A 95 6.09 -4.87 14.40
N VAL A 96 5.60 -4.16 13.38
CA VAL A 96 4.30 -3.48 13.47
C VAL A 96 3.15 -4.47 13.67
N ARG A 97 3.21 -5.62 13.01
CA ARG A 97 2.20 -6.67 13.18
C ARG A 97 2.19 -7.22 14.61
N ARG A 98 3.36 -7.44 15.20
CA ARG A 98 3.51 -7.87 16.57
C ARG A 98 2.93 -6.84 17.56
N TRP A 99 3.27 -5.57 17.37
CA TRP A 99 2.70 -4.48 18.18
C TRP A 99 1.17 -4.47 18.14
N LEU A 100 0.59 -4.64 16.94
CA LEU A 100 -0.86 -4.65 16.78
C LEU A 100 -1.53 -5.86 17.45
N LEU A 101 -0.96 -7.05 17.30
CA LEU A 101 -1.60 -8.30 17.76
C LEU A 101 -1.34 -8.60 19.24
N ASP A 102 -0.10 -8.39 19.68
CA ASP A 102 0.33 -8.83 21.02
C ASP A 102 0.28 -7.68 22.03
N GLU A 103 0.64 -6.46 21.61
CA GLU A 103 0.74 -5.30 22.49
C GLU A 103 -0.44 -4.32 22.34
N GLN A 104 -1.32 -4.55 21.37
CA GLN A 104 -2.43 -3.63 21.02
C GLN A 104 -1.98 -2.19 20.81
N LYS A 105 -0.74 -2.03 20.34
CA LYS A 105 -0.08 -0.75 20.08
C LYS A 105 -0.11 -0.43 18.61
N ARG A 106 -0.52 0.79 18.26
CA ARG A 106 -0.42 1.34 16.91
C ARG A 106 0.77 2.28 16.80
N VAL A 107 1.43 2.27 15.63
CA VAL A 107 2.61 3.12 15.35
C VAL A 107 2.31 4.60 15.56
N ASP A 108 1.10 5.04 15.26
CA ASP A 108 0.67 6.43 15.38
C ASP A 108 0.10 6.81 16.77
N GLY A 109 0.33 5.99 17.77
CA GLY A 109 -0.06 6.25 19.16
C GLY A 109 -1.55 6.18 19.45
N ARG A 110 -2.41 5.93 18.45
CA ARG A 110 -3.86 5.80 18.66
C ARG A 110 -4.21 4.45 19.30
N ARG A 111 -5.32 4.41 20.03
CA ARG A 111 -5.90 3.16 20.50
C ARG A 111 -6.46 2.34 19.32
N MET A 112 -6.70 1.05 19.52
CA MET A 112 -7.19 0.16 18.45
C MET A 112 -8.57 0.55 17.92
N ASP A 113 -9.41 1.13 18.76
CA ASP A 113 -10.77 1.60 18.47
C ASP A 113 -10.83 3.07 18.01
N GLN A 114 -9.72 3.79 18.01
CA GLN A 114 -9.66 5.22 17.72
C GLN A 114 -9.42 5.46 16.22
N ILE A 115 -10.31 6.23 15.60
CA ILE A 115 -10.10 6.75 14.23
C ILE A 115 -9.26 8.04 14.25
N ARG A 116 -8.69 8.41 13.10
CA ARG A 116 -8.00 9.71 12.96
C ARG A 116 -9.00 10.84 13.10
N PRO A 117 -8.57 12.03 13.58
CA PRO A 117 -9.42 13.22 13.59
C PRO A 117 -9.95 13.50 12.18
N LEU A 118 -11.24 13.76 12.10
CA LEU A 118 -11.93 14.09 10.85
C LEU A 118 -12.41 15.54 10.91
N ALA A 119 -12.25 16.26 9.80
CA ALA A 119 -12.84 17.57 9.58
C ALA A 119 -13.35 17.66 8.15
N ALA A 120 -14.42 18.41 7.94
CA ALA A 120 -14.96 18.69 6.62
C ALA A 120 -15.35 20.16 6.53
N GLU A 121 -14.99 20.77 5.42
CA GLU A 121 -15.31 22.15 5.09
C GLU A 121 -15.94 22.20 3.70
N VAL A 122 -16.87 23.11 3.48
CA VAL A 122 -17.50 23.33 2.19
C VAL A 122 -17.47 24.81 1.83
N HIS A 123 -17.70 25.12 0.56
CA HIS A 123 -17.71 26.50 0.08
C HIS A 123 -16.39 27.23 0.30
N LEU A 124 -15.31 26.61 -0.21
CA LEU A 124 -13.93 27.14 -0.07
C LEU A 124 -13.67 28.30 -1.04
N PHE A 125 -14.37 28.34 -2.16
CA PHE A 125 -14.20 29.33 -3.22
C PHE A 125 -15.53 29.95 -3.61
N ASP A 126 -15.54 31.26 -3.81
CA ASP A 126 -16.77 32.02 -4.12
C ASP A 126 -17.20 31.90 -5.59
N ARG A 127 -16.32 31.39 -6.48
CA ARG A 127 -16.53 31.38 -7.92
C ARG A 127 -16.62 30.00 -8.53
N ASP A 128 -16.70 28.96 -7.73
CA ASP A 128 -16.94 27.60 -8.20
C ASP A 128 -18.42 27.22 -8.11
N HIS A 129 -18.79 26.09 -8.69
CA HIS A 129 -20.13 25.54 -8.53
C HIS A 129 -20.30 24.73 -7.24
N GLY A 130 -19.19 24.36 -6.62
CA GLY A 130 -19.11 23.72 -5.33
C GLY A 130 -17.70 23.30 -5.00
N SER A 131 -17.32 23.45 -3.75
CA SER A 131 -16.03 22.99 -3.24
C SER A 131 -16.19 22.39 -1.86
N GLY A 132 -15.36 21.41 -1.58
CA GLY A 132 -15.31 20.77 -0.29
C GLY A 132 -13.89 20.29 0.02
N MET A 133 -13.51 20.39 1.27
CA MET A 133 -12.27 19.82 1.79
C MET A 133 -12.60 18.80 2.87
N PHE A 134 -12.01 17.64 2.77
CA PHE A 134 -12.10 16.62 3.79
C PHE A 134 -10.70 16.33 4.34
N THR A 135 -10.55 16.42 5.65
CA THR A 135 -9.29 16.19 6.36
C THR A 135 -9.43 14.95 7.23
N ARG A 136 -8.45 14.04 7.11
CA ARG A 136 -8.30 12.87 7.97
C ARG A 136 -6.89 12.81 8.52
N GLY A 137 -6.70 13.30 9.73
CA GLY A 137 -5.38 13.46 10.34
C GLY A 137 -4.52 14.44 9.54
N GLN A 138 -3.44 13.96 8.95
CA GLN A 138 -2.52 14.77 8.13
C GLN A 138 -2.85 14.74 6.64
N THR A 139 -3.85 13.96 6.21
CA THR A 139 -4.25 13.84 4.81
C THR A 139 -5.43 14.75 4.55
N GLN A 140 -5.33 15.58 3.51
CA GLN A 140 -6.39 16.45 3.03
C GLN A 140 -6.72 16.13 1.58
N VAL A 141 -8.01 16.16 1.27
CA VAL A 141 -8.52 16.04 -0.10
C VAL A 141 -9.43 17.23 -0.37
N MET A 142 -9.12 17.98 -1.41
CA MET A 142 -9.96 19.06 -1.90
C MET A 142 -10.68 18.60 -3.15
N THR A 143 -12.00 18.75 -3.15
CA THR A 143 -12.87 18.43 -4.29
C THR A 143 -13.51 19.70 -4.80
N ILE A 144 -13.45 19.92 -6.11
CA ILE A 144 -14.12 21.03 -6.79
C ILE A 144 -15.15 20.42 -7.74
N ALA A 145 -16.38 20.88 -7.63
CA ALA A 145 -17.49 20.47 -8.51
C ALA A 145 -17.71 21.53 -9.61
N THR A 146 -17.84 21.07 -10.83
CA THR A 146 -18.22 21.90 -11.97
C THR A 146 -19.51 21.33 -12.57
N LEU A 147 -20.53 22.16 -12.68
CA LEU A 147 -21.79 21.81 -13.34
C LEU A 147 -21.73 22.26 -14.81
N GLY A 148 -22.11 21.37 -15.70
CA GLY A 148 -22.19 21.64 -17.13
C GLY A 148 -23.59 21.37 -17.70
N PRO A 149 -23.91 21.87 -18.89
CA PRO A 149 -25.11 21.52 -19.63
C PRO A 149 -25.09 20.04 -20.07
N ILE A 150 -26.23 19.54 -20.52
CA ILE A 150 -26.37 18.13 -20.97
C ILE A 150 -25.42 17.83 -22.16
N SER A 151 -25.04 18.83 -22.95
CA SER A 151 -24.08 18.69 -24.04
C SER A 151 -22.67 18.31 -23.60
N ASP A 152 -22.33 18.53 -22.34
CA ASP A 152 -20.98 18.29 -21.79
C ASP A 152 -20.81 16.89 -21.22
N VAL A 153 -21.80 16.01 -21.39
CA VAL A 153 -21.68 14.62 -20.95
C VAL A 153 -20.57 13.90 -21.71
N GLN A 154 -19.87 13.02 -21.03
CA GLN A 154 -18.88 12.18 -21.67
C GLN A 154 -19.57 11.15 -22.56
N MET A 155 -19.19 11.12 -23.84
CA MET A 155 -19.57 10.05 -24.74
C MET A 155 -18.72 8.83 -24.46
N LEU A 156 -19.35 7.66 -24.33
CA LEU A 156 -18.68 6.39 -24.14
C LEU A 156 -18.64 5.65 -25.48
N ASP A 157 -17.44 5.50 -26.02
CA ASP A 157 -17.18 4.74 -27.25
C ASP A 157 -16.57 3.40 -26.87
N GLY A 158 -17.39 2.42 -26.56
CA GLY A 158 -16.99 1.09 -26.12
C GLY A 158 -17.92 0.01 -26.63
N ILE A 159 -17.75 -1.21 -26.11
CA ILE A 159 -18.60 -2.38 -26.43
C ILE A 159 -19.86 -2.48 -25.57
N SER A 160 -20.09 -1.55 -24.65
CA SER A 160 -21.28 -1.49 -23.81
C SER A 160 -22.42 -0.73 -24.49
N GLU A 161 -23.64 -0.96 -24.05
CA GLU A 161 -24.83 -0.25 -24.54
C GLU A 161 -24.94 1.19 -24.00
N GLU A 162 -24.10 1.58 -23.06
CA GLU A 162 -24.15 2.90 -22.43
C GLU A 162 -23.45 3.94 -23.30
N GLU A 163 -24.20 4.87 -23.84
CA GLU A 163 -23.71 5.87 -24.78
C GLU A 163 -23.16 7.14 -24.11
N THR A 164 -23.58 7.47 -22.91
CA THR A 164 -23.19 8.71 -22.23
C THR A 164 -23.00 8.52 -20.73
N LYS A 165 -22.06 9.29 -20.18
CA LYS A 165 -21.81 9.36 -18.74
C LYS A 165 -21.95 10.80 -18.24
N ARG A 166 -22.88 11.04 -17.34
CA ARG A 166 -23.20 12.38 -16.81
C ARG A 166 -22.39 12.79 -15.59
N TYR A 167 -21.95 11.84 -14.79
CA TYR A 167 -21.15 12.09 -13.60
C TYR A 167 -19.73 11.59 -13.81
N MET A 168 -18.76 12.46 -13.58
CA MET A 168 -17.35 12.15 -13.68
C MET A 168 -16.65 12.57 -12.40
N HIS A 169 -15.91 11.65 -11.79
CA HIS A 169 -15.07 11.92 -10.65
C HIS A 169 -13.64 11.53 -11.03
N HIS A 170 -12.78 12.53 -11.05
CA HIS A 170 -11.35 12.35 -11.36
C HIS A 170 -10.53 12.51 -10.09
N TYR A 171 -9.64 11.59 -9.88
CA TYR A 171 -8.73 11.56 -8.74
C TYR A 171 -7.29 11.41 -9.21
#